data_22d2d30c3381cf6a9da7c489f7ad5bfe
#
_entry.id   22d2d30c3381cf6a9da7c489f7ad5bfe
#
_cell.length_a   1.000
_cell.length_b   1.000
_cell.length_c   1.000
_cell.angle_alpha   90.00
_cell.angle_beta   90.00
_cell.angle_gamma   90.00
#
_symmetry.space_group_name_H-M   'P 1'
#
loop_
_entity.id
_entity.type
_entity.pdbx_description
1 polymer ?
#
loop_
_entity_poly.entity_id
_entity_poly.type
_entity_poly.pdbx_seq_one_letter_code
_entity_poly.pdbx_strand_id
1 'polypeptide(L)'
;MVAESLVEEIRADLAPVRDRLLEHRYVAAVEEGLVDLEQLRPFACEQFGIIGSDIRSVAHLVSRFGGDLFLDVLDGERAARDALATFATALGLGPGDLEEYEPLPGAHAYAAYMCWLGAYASDAEVAAAYLVNFAAWGENCARMSRALTARYALTPDQVRFFDLFAEPDPAFEPRALAIISAGLERGVPERRVRRGARLLQGYELLFWDTLLDELQR
;
A
#
# COMPACT_ATOMS: atom_id res chain seq x y z
N MET A 1 -16.24 17.79 -9.66
CA MET A 1 -16.29 19.05 -8.83
C MET A 1 -16.41 18.76 -7.32
N VAL A 2 -17.48 18.18 -6.78
CA VAL A 2 -17.60 17.93 -5.32
C VAL A 2 -16.60 16.88 -4.84
N ALA A 3 -16.47 15.75 -5.54
CA ALA A 3 -15.53 14.70 -5.18
C ALA A 3 -14.06 15.14 -5.31
N GLU A 4 -13.72 15.89 -6.36
CA GLU A 4 -12.39 16.46 -6.55
C GLU A 4 -12.01 17.41 -5.40
N SER A 5 -12.89 18.37 -5.07
CA SER A 5 -12.68 19.29 -3.96
C SER A 5 -12.51 18.54 -2.63
N LEU A 6 -13.35 17.52 -2.38
CA LEU A 6 -13.24 16.70 -1.18
C LEU A 6 -11.88 15.96 -1.11
N VAL A 7 -11.42 15.40 -2.22
CA VAL A 7 -10.12 14.70 -2.28
C VAL A 7 -8.96 15.67 -2.09
N GLU A 8 -9.02 16.85 -2.70
CA GLU A 8 -8.00 17.91 -2.49
C GLU A 8 -7.93 18.35 -1.02
N GLU A 9 -9.08 18.54 -0.37
CA GLU A 9 -9.13 18.86 1.06
C GLU A 9 -8.56 17.72 1.91
N ILE A 10 -8.89 16.45 1.59
CA ILE A 10 -8.33 15.28 2.28
C ILE A 10 -6.80 15.24 2.11
N ARG A 11 -6.30 15.47 0.90
CA ARG A 11 -4.86 15.53 0.62
C ARG A 11 -4.18 16.66 1.40
N ALA A 12 -4.81 17.82 1.51
CA ALA A 12 -4.31 18.95 2.29
C ALA A 12 -4.28 18.63 3.80
N ASP A 13 -5.35 18.07 4.34
CA ASP A 13 -5.45 17.66 5.74
C ASP A 13 -4.41 16.58 6.11
N LEU A 14 -4.08 15.70 5.16
CA LEU A 14 -3.14 14.59 5.36
C LEU A 14 -1.71 14.91 4.93
N ALA A 15 -1.43 16.13 4.45
CA ALA A 15 -0.08 16.53 4.06
C ALA A 15 0.98 16.26 5.14
N PRO A 16 0.74 16.54 6.46
CA PRO A 16 1.74 16.23 7.48
C PRO A 16 2.05 14.73 7.62
N VAL A 17 1.07 13.85 7.39
CA VAL A 17 1.28 12.39 7.44
C VAL A 17 2.01 11.93 6.18
N ARG A 18 1.61 12.44 5.01
CA ARG A 18 2.29 12.18 3.74
C ARG A 18 3.76 12.58 3.80
N ASP A 19 4.07 13.76 4.32
CA ASP A 19 5.45 14.25 4.42
C ASP A 19 6.29 13.32 5.32
N ARG A 20 5.74 12.85 6.45
CA ARG A 20 6.38 11.82 7.28
C ARG A 20 6.61 10.50 6.55
N LEU A 21 5.68 10.09 5.70
CA LEU A 21 5.83 8.88 4.86
C LEU A 21 6.96 9.06 3.83
N LEU A 22 6.99 10.20 3.14
CA LEU A 22 8.00 10.48 2.12
C LEU A 22 9.40 10.73 2.71
N GLU A 23 9.49 11.23 3.94
CA GLU A 23 10.74 11.45 4.66
C GLU A 23 11.09 10.30 5.61
N HIS A 24 10.45 9.12 5.45
CA HIS A 24 10.56 8.05 6.44
C HIS A 24 11.97 7.47 6.50
N ARG A 25 12.50 7.36 7.72
CA ARG A 25 13.90 6.95 8.00
C ARG A 25 14.22 5.53 7.52
N TYR A 26 13.26 4.63 7.45
CA TYR A 26 13.46 3.29 6.91
C TYR A 26 13.85 3.36 5.42
N VAL A 27 13.08 4.11 4.62
CA VAL A 27 13.36 4.28 3.19
C VAL A 27 14.69 5.01 2.98
N ALA A 28 14.93 6.06 3.76
CA ALA A 28 16.20 6.80 3.72
C ALA A 28 17.41 5.89 4.04
N ALA A 29 17.31 5.03 5.05
CA ALA A 29 18.36 4.09 5.40
C ALA A 29 18.69 3.10 4.26
N VAL A 30 17.67 2.64 3.52
CA VAL A 30 17.88 1.80 2.33
C VAL A 30 18.53 2.61 1.20
N GLU A 31 18.09 3.85 0.95
CA GLU A 31 18.71 4.75 -0.04
C GLU A 31 20.17 5.06 0.25
N GLU A 32 20.53 5.18 1.51
CA GLU A 32 21.89 5.43 1.96
C GLU A 32 22.78 4.17 2.00
N GLY A 33 22.18 2.98 1.84
CA GLY A 33 22.88 1.69 1.91
C GLY A 33 23.29 1.32 3.33
N LEU A 34 22.54 1.76 4.33
CA LEU A 34 22.77 1.51 5.76
C LEU A 34 22.03 0.24 6.26
N VAL A 35 21.33 -0.44 5.38
CA VAL A 35 20.54 -1.64 5.68
C VAL A 35 21.15 -2.82 4.92
N ASP A 36 21.45 -3.92 5.58
CA ASP A 36 21.86 -5.14 4.90
C ASP A 36 20.67 -5.84 4.24
N LEU A 37 20.93 -6.62 3.17
CA LEU A 37 19.86 -7.37 2.48
C LEU A 37 19.07 -8.29 3.43
N GLU A 38 19.73 -8.87 4.41
CA GLU A 38 19.06 -9.71 5.41
C GLU A 38 18.05 -8.94 6.26
N GLN A 39 18.35 -7.67 6.57
CA GLN A 39 17.47 -6.79 7.32
C GLN A 39 16.23 -6.33 6.52
N LEU A 40 16.17 -6.59 5.21
CA LEU A 40 14.99 -6.38 4.38
C LEU A 40 14.01 -7.57 4.40
N ARG A 41 14.40 -8.71 5.01
CA ARG A 41 13.52 -9.89 5.12
C ARG A 41 12.19 -9.60 5.80
N PRO A 42 12.14 -8.87 6.93
CA PRO A 42 10.86 -8.50 7.54
C PRO A 42 9.94 -7.74 6.59
N PHE A 43 10.47 -6.81 5.78
CA PHE A 43 9.65 -6.12 4.77
C PHE A 43 8.99 -7.11 3.80
N ALA A 44 9.75 -8.07 3.27
CA ALA A 44 9.22 -9.05 2.32
C ALA A 44 8.16 -9.96 2.97
N CYS A 45 8.40 -10.40 4.20
CA CYS A 45 7.48 -11.27 4.95
C CYS A 45 6.16 -10.54 5.30
N GLU A 46 6.26 -9.30 5.81
CA GLU A 46 5.08 -8.48 6.12
C GLU A 46 4.25 -8.20 4.86
N GLN A 47 4.90 -7.81 3.76
CA GLN A 47 4.21 -7.56 2.50
C GLN A 47 3.54 -8.82 1.93
N PHE A 48 4.16 -9.99 2.10
CA PHE A 48 3.53 -11.26 1.70
C PHE A 48 2.21 -11.50 2.45
N GLY A 49 2.20 -11.26 3.75
CA GLY A 49 1.01 -11.35 4.59
C GLY A 49 -0.05 -10.32 4.22
N ILE A 50 0.36 -9.05 4.04
CA ILE A 50 -0.52 -7.93 3.66
C ILE A 50 -1.18 -8.22 2.32
N ILE A 51 -0.42 -8.51 1.26
CA ILE A 51 -0.96 -8.79 -0.09
C ILE A 51 -1.88 -10.01 -0.07
N GLY A 52 -1.51 -11.07 0.67
CA GLY A 52 -2.36 -12.24 0.84
C GLY A 52 -3.72 -11.93 1.48
N SER A 53 -3.77 -10.97 2.39
CA SER A 53 -4.99 -10.42 2.99
C SER A 53 -5.74 -9.52 2.00
N ASP A 54 -5.02 -8.65 1.29
CA ASP A 54 -5.62 -7.66 0.40
C ASP A 54 -6.26 -8.31 -0.82
N ILE A 55 -5.68 -9.35 -1.39
CA ILE A 55 -6.34 -10.17 -2.43
C ILE A 55 -7.74 -10.62 -1.99
N ARG A 56 -7.90 -11.08 -0.74
CA ARG A 56 -9.18 -11.54 -0.21
C ARG A 56 -10.13 -10.37 0.05
N SER A 57 -9.63 -9.29 0.63
CA SER A 57 -10.39 -8.08 0.93
C SER A 57 -10.89 -7.40 -0.33
N VAL A 58 -10.05 -7.30 -1.36
CA VAL A 58 -10.42 -6.71 -2.66
C VAL A 58 -11.36 -7.62 -3.43
N ALA A 59 -11.17 -8.95 -3.41
CA ALA A 59 -12.14 -9.89 -3.98
C ALA A 59 -13.53 -9.74 -3.33
N HIS A 60 -13.57 -9.46 -2.02
CA HIS A 60 -14.83 -9.16 -1.33
C HIS A 60 -15.43 -7.83 -1.77
N LEU A 61 -14.61 -6.77 -2.00
CA LEU A 61 -15.06 -5.50 -2.59
C LEU A 61 -15.64 -5.69 -3.99
N VAL A 62 -14.98 -6.50 -4.84
CA VAL A 62 -15.51 -6.87 -6.17
C VAL A 62 -16.87 -7.55 -6.04
N SER A 63 -17.03 -8.48 -5.09
CA SER A 63 -18.30 -9.15 -4.84
C SER A 63 -19.41 -8.20 -4.37
N ARG A 64 -19.07 -7.16 -3.59
CA ARG A 64 -20.03 -6.21 -3.01
C ARG A 64 -20.45 -5.12 -4.00
N PHE A 65 -19.52 -4.62 -4.77
CA PHE A 65 -19.69 -3.38 -5.54
C PHE A 65 -19.48 -3.58 -7.03
N GLY A 66 -18.77 -4.63 -7.46
CA GLY A 66 -18.34 -4.79 -8.84
C GLY A 66 -17.36 -3.70 -9.28
N GLY A 67 -17.34 -3.46 -10.59
CA GLY A 67 -16.61 -2.35 -11.20
C GLY A 67 -15.14 -2.61 -11.48
N ASP A 68 -14.67 -1.95 -12.54
CA ASP A 68 -13.32 -2.17 -13.10
C ASP A 68 -12.21 -1.75 -12.12
N LEU A 69 -12.44 -0.69 -11.30
CA LEU A 69 -11.44 -0.22 -10.35
C LEU A 69 -10.97 -1.33 -9.38
N PHE A 70 -11.95 -2.02 -8.75
CA PHE A 70 -11.61 -3.08 -7.79
C PHE A 70 -11.11 -4.35 -8.46
N LEU A 71 -11.51 -4.62 -9.70
CA LEU A 71 -10.96 -5.72 -10.50
C LEU A 71 -9.49 -5.46 -10.84
N ASP A 72 -9.16 -4.25 -11.29
CA ASP A 72 -7.78 -3.88 -11.61
C ASP A 72 -6.88 -3.90 -10.37
N VAL A 73 -7.38 -3.42 -9.22
CA VAL A 73 -6.64 -3.54 -7.95
C VAL A 73 -6.42 -5.01 -7.59
N LEU A 74 -7.43 -5.87 -7.74
CA LEU A 74 -7.27 -7.31 -7.46
C LEU A 74 -6.22 -7.98 -8.36
N ASP A 75 -6.21 -7.62 -9.63
CA ASP A 75 -5.21 -8.16 -10.57
C ASP A 75 -3.82 -7.57 -10.29
N GLY A 76 -3.74 -6.31 -9.88
CA GLY A 76 -2.52 -5.67 -9.39
C GLY A 76 -1.94 -6.39 -8.16
N GLU A 77 -2.77 -6.71 -7.16
CA GLU A 77 -2.35 -7.44 -5.96
C GLU A 77 -1.82 -8.85 -6.29
N ARG A 78 -2.43 -9.54 -7.24
CA ARG A 78 -1.93 -10.85 -7.72
C ARG A 78 -0.56 -10.72 -8.38
N ALA A 79 -0.40 -9.73 -9.27
CA ALA A 79 0.88 -9.47 -9.92
C ALA A 79 1.96 -9.06 -8.90
N ALA A 80 1.60 -8.26 -7.90
CA ALA A 80 2.49 -7.86 -6.81
C ALA A 80 2.94 -9.06 -5.97
N ARG A 81 2.03 -10.02 -5.69
CA ARG A 81 2.38 -11.24 -4.97
C ARG A 81 3.42 -12.09 -5.70
N ASP A 82 3.25 -12.26 -7.01
CA ASP A 82 4.19 -13.03 -7.84
C ASP A 82 5.56 -12.32 -7.90
N ALA A 83 5.57 -11.00 -8.08
CA ALA A 83 6.80 -10.21 -8.07
C ALA A 83 7.50 -10.21 -6.71
N LEU A 84 6.72 -10.14 -5.61
CA LEU A 84 7.26 -10.21 -4.25
C LEU A 84 7.98 -11.53 -3.96
N ALA A 85 7.48 -12.65 -4.50
CA ALA A 85 8.15 -13.96 -4.35
C ALA A 85 9.56 -13.94 -4.96
N THR A 86 9.74 -13.25 -6.09
CA THR A 86 11.05 -13.06 -6.73
C THR A 86 11.97 -12.19 -5.86
N PHE A 87 11.47 -11.10 -5.29
CA PHE A 87 12.21 -10.27 -4.36
C PHE A 87 12.60 -11.05 -3.09
N ALA A 88 11.67 -11.77 -2.47
CA ALA A 88 11.93 -12.61 -1.30
C ALA A 88 13.03 -13.65 -1.56
N THR A 89 13.00 -14.30 -2.74
CA THR A 89 14.05 -15.25 -3.15
C THR A 89 15.42 -14.58 -3.24
N ALA A 90 15.50 -13.33 -3.73
CA ALA A 90 16.74 -12.56 -3.75
C ALA A 90 17.28 -12.24 -2.35
N LEU A 91 16.41 -12.20 -1.34
CA LEU A 91 16.78 -12.06 0.08
C LEU A 91 17.10 -13.40 0.77
N GLY A 92 17.07 -14.52 0.01
CA GLY A 92 17.32 -15.86 0.53
C GLY A 92 16.14 -16.45 1.31
N LEU A 93 14.91 -15.95 1.07
CA LEU A 93 13.68 -16.48 1.66
C LEU A 93 13.02 -17.48 0.69
N GLY A 94 12.62 -18.64 1.22
CA GLY A 94 11.79 -19.60 0.53
C GLY A 94 10.30 -19.44 0.86
N PRO A 95 9.41 -20.19 0.16
CA PRO A 95 7.97 -20.15 0.42
C PRO A 95 7.61 -20.47 1.88
N GLY A 96 8.30 -21.43 2.50
CA GLY A 96 8.08 -21.81 3.91
C GLY A 96 8.38 -20.66 4.87
N ASP A 97 9.48 -19.92 4.63
CA ASP A 97 9.85 -18.77 5.48
C ASP A 97 8.77 -17.69 5.45
N LEU A 98 8.15 -17.46 4.29
CA LEU A 98 7.07 -16.48 4.13
C LEU A 98 5.76 -16.93 4.79
N GLU A 99 5.45 -18.24 4.73
CA GLU A 99 4.22 -18.79 5.31
C GLU A 99 4.29 -18.96 6.83
N GLU A 100 5.49 -19.24 7.38
CA GLU A 100 5.72 -19.45 8.82
C GLU A 100 6.06 -18.15 9.56
N TYR A 101 6.25 -17.04 8.84
CA TYR A 101 6.57 -15.77 9.46
C TYR A 101 5.45 -15.28 10.38
N GLU A 102 5.79 -14.93 11.62
CA GLU A 102 4.86 -14.33 12.59
C GLU A 102 4.80 -12.82 12.39
N PRO A 103 3.67 -12.26 11.92
CA PRO A 103 3.57 -10.84 11.60
C PRO A 103 3.74 -9.93 12.82
N LEU A 104 4.39 -8.81 12.63
CA LEU A 104 4.49 -7.75 13.63
C LEU A 104 3.15 -7.02 13.75
N PRO A 105 2.60 -6.86 14.97
CA PRO A 105 1.25 -6.29 15.14
C PRO A 105 1.08 -4.91 14.49
N GLY A 106 2.11 -4.06 14.51
CA GLY A 106 2.05 -2.73 13.90
C GLY A 106 1.97 -2.78 12.38
N ALA A 107 2.72 -3.68 11.73
CA ALA A 107 2.66 -3.87 10.29
C ALA A 107 1.35 -4.56 9.87
N HIS A 108 0.92 -5.59 10.61
CA HIS A 108 -0.31 -6.31 10.35
C HIS A 108 -1.58 -5.43 10.48
N ALA A 109 -1.52 -4.33 11.23
CA ALA A 109 -2.63 -3.41 11.41
C ALA A 109 -3.15 -2.82 10.07
N TYR A 110 -2.27 -2.65 9.07
CA TYR A 110 -2.67 -2.24 7.72
C TYR A 110 -3.62 -3.25 7.08
N ALA A 111 -3.23 -4.52 7.03
CA ALA A 111 -4.04 -5.60 6.48
C ALA A 111 -5.37 -5.78 7.23
N ALA A 112 -5.35 -5.67 8.57
CA ALA A 112 -6.56 -5.73 9.39
C ALA A 112 -7.54 -4.59 9.06
N TYR A 113 -7.01 -3.38 8.80
CA TYR A 113 -7.85 -2.26 8.39
C TYR A 113 -8.39 -2.42 6.97
N MET A 114 -7.61 -2.97 6.05
CA MET A 114 -8.09 -3.31 4.71
C MET A 114 -9.22 -4.34 4.75
N CYS A 115 -9.12 -5.36 5.61
CA CYS A 115 -10.23 -6.28 5.87
C CYS A 115 -11.48 -5.55 6.39
N TRP A 116 -11.30 -4.60 7.31
CA TRP A 116 -12.39 -3.79 7.84
C TRP A 116 -13.05 -2.95 6.74
N LEU A 117 -12.26 -2.28 5.91
CA LEU A 117 -12.75 -1.53 4.75
C LEU A 117 -13.51 -2.45 3.79
N GLY A 118 -12.95 -3.61 3.47
CA GLY A 118 -13.59 -4.61 2.62
C GLY A 118 -14.96 -5.05 3.13
N ALA A 119 -15.11 -5.23 4.44
CA ALA A 119 -16.32 -5.73 5.06
C ALA A 119 -17.40 -4.66 5.33
N TYR A 120 -16.99 -3.46 5.76
CA TYR A 120 -17.92 -2.48 6.37
C TYR A 120 -17.97 -1.12 5.66
N ALA A 121 -16.95 -0.75 4.89
CA ALA A 121 -16.93 0.54 4.22
C ALA A 121 -17.84 0.55 2.97
N SER A 122 -18.19 1.74 2.51
CA SER A 122 -18.74 1.95 1.17
C SER A 122 -17.63 1.96 0.13
N ASP A 123 -18.00 1.76 -1.13
CA ASP A 123 -17.10 1.89 -2.27
C ASP A 123 -16.39 3.26 -2.32
N ALA A 124 -17.11 4.34 -2.01
CA ALA A 124 -16.54 5.70 -1.96
C ALA A 124 -15.48 5.88 -0.86
N GLU A 125 -15.68 5.27 0.32
CA GLU A 125 -14.68 5.29 1.40
C GLU A 125 -13.40 4.56 0.96
N VAL A 126 -13.53 3.40 0.32
CA VAL A 126 -12.39 2.60 -0.16
C VAL A 126 -11.68 3.30 -1.31
N ALA A 127 -12.42 3.81 -2.30
CA ALA A 127 -11.83 4.53 -3.43
C ALA A 127 -11.02 5.75 -2.99
N ALA A 128 -11.51 6.52 -2.02
CA ALA A 128 -10.77 7.65 -1.46
C ALA A 128 -9.55 7.21 -0.65
N ALA A 129 -9.66 6.12 0.12
CA ALA A 129 -8.56 5.57 0.88
C ALA A 129 -7.40 5.14 -0.05
N TYR A 130 -7.69 4.40 -1.11
CA TYR A 130 -6.70 4.01 -2.12
C TYR A 130 -6.10 5.21 -2.86
N LEU A 131 -6.94 6.15 -3.30
CA LEU A 131 -6.49 7.30 -4.08
C LEU A 131 -5.46 8.17 -3.32
N VAL A 132 -5.63 8.28 -2.01
CA VAL A 132 -4.71 9.05 -1.16
C VAL A 132 -3.49 8.20 -0.78
N ASN A 133 -3.68 6.92 -0.45
CA ASN A 133 -2.63 6.04 0.03
C ASN A 133 -1.62 5.68 -1.08
N PHE A 134 -2.09 5.30 -2.26
CA PHE A 134 -1.23 4.84 -3.35
C PHE A 134 -0.24 5.91 -3.84
N ALA A 135 -0.54 7.19 -3.64
CA ALA A 135 0.39 8.26 -4.03
C ALA A 135 1.69 8.23 -3.21
N ALA A 136 1.60 8.11 -1.88
CA ALA A 136 2.78 8.06 -1.00
C ALA A 136 3.47 6.68 -1.09
N TRP A 137 2.71 5.60 -1.11
CA TRP A 137 3.21 4.25 -1.28
C TRP A 137 4.01 4.10 -2.59
N GLY A 138 3.45 4.55 -3.72
CA GLY A 138 4.11 4.48 -5.03
C GLY A 138 5.42 5.28 -5.08
N GLU A 139 5.46 6.47 -4.48
CA GLU A 139 6.69 7.27 -4.40
C GLU A 139 7.76 6.54 -3.57
N ASN A 140 7.41 5.97 -2.42
CA ASN A 140 8.34 5.18 -1.62
C ASN A 140 8.78 3.90 -2.35
N CYS A 141 7.89 3.23 -3.07
CA CYS A 141 8.26 2.09 -3.92
C CYS A 141 9.25 2.50 -5.01
N ALA A 142 9.04 3.64 -5.68
CA ALA A 142 9.99 4.16 -6.67
C ALA A 142 11.38 4.42 -6.07
N ARG A 143 11.44 4.96 -4.86
CA ARG A 143 12.69 5.20 -4.14
C ARG A 143 13.38 3.88 -3.75
N MET A 144 12.61 2.93 -3.23
CA MET A 144 13.10 1.58 -2.88
C MET A 144 13.67 0.87 -4.12
N SER A 145 12.94 0.85 -5.24
CA SER A 145 13.41 0.22 -6.49
C SER A 145 14.75 0.80 -6.95
N ARG A 146 14.85 2.15 -7.00
CA ARG A 146 16.10 2.83 -7.39
C ARG A 146 17.26 2.48 -6.44
N ALA A 147 17.02 2.50 -5.14
CA ALA A 147 18.05 2.19 -4.15
C ALA A 147 18.51 0.73 -4.24
N LEU A 148 17.58 -0.22 -4.30
CA LEU A 148 17.86 -1.64 -4.38
C LEU A 148 18.63 -2.01 -5.64
N THR A 149 18.32 -1.39 -6.77
CA THR A 149 19.07 -1.58 -8.01
C THR A 149 20.47 -0.96 -7.93
N ALA A 150 20.58 0.29 -7.48
CA ALA A 150 21.83 1.04 -7.55
C ALA A 150 22.85 0.62 -6.46
N ARG A 151 22.39 0.25 -5.27
CA ARG A 151 23.28 -0.03 -4.12
C ARG A 151 23.40 -1.50 -3.76
N TYR A 152 22.33 -2.27 -3.98
CA TYR A 152 22.29 -3.69 -3.61
C TYR A 152 22.44 -4.61 -4.81
N ALA A 153 22.63 -4.05 -6.01
CA ALA A 153 22.81 -4.76 -7.28
C ALA A 153 21.68 -5.77 -7.59
N LEU A 154 20.47 -5.51 -7.12
CA LEU A 154 19.31 -6.31 -7.49
C LEU A 154 18.94 -6.04 -8.96
N THR A 155 18.52 -7.10 -9.65
CA THR A 155 18.09 -7.01 -11.05
C THR A 155 16.71 -6.37 -11.18
N PRO A 156 16.30 -5.88 -12.37
CA PRO A 156 14.96 -5.36 -12.60
C PRO A 156 13.85 -6.35 -12.22
N ASP A 157 14.03 -7.65 -12.48
CA ASP A 157 13.05 -8.66 -12.09
C ASP A 157 12.92 -8.78 -10.57
N GLN A 158 14.01 -8.63 -9.83
CA GLN A 158 14.04 -8.72 -8.38
C GLN A 158 13.41 -7.50 -7.70
N VAL A 159 13.38 -6.34 -8.35
CA VAL A 159 12.72 -5.11 -7.83
C VAL A 159 11.35 -4.87 -8.44
N ARG A 160 10.88 -5.76 -9.31
CA ARG A 160 9.61 -5.63 -10.03
C ARG A 160 8.42 -5.37 -9.13
N PHE A 161 8.40 -5.93 -7.91
CA PHE A 161 7.38 -5.65 -6.90
C PHE A 161 7.21 -4.14 -6.67
N PHE A 162 8.30 -3.44 -6.47
CA PHE A 162 8.29 -2.00 -6.22
C PHE A 162 7.86 -1.21 -7.47
N ASP A 163 8.30 -1.63 -8.65
CA ASP A 163 8.00 -0.95 -9.91
C ASP A 163 6.49 -1.00 -10.24
N LEU A 164 5.80 -2.09 -9.86
CA LEU A 164 4.36 -2.22 -10.06
C LEU A 164 3.55 -1.11 -9.35
N PHE A 165 4.03 -0.65 -8.19
CA PHE A 165 3.39 0.43 -7.45
C PHE A 165 3.96 1.81 -7.82
N ALA A 166 5.18 1.87 -8.33
CA ALA A 166 5.84 3.11 -8.74
C ALA A 166 5.27 3.70 -10.04
N GLU A 167 4.63 2.88 -10.86
CA GLU A 167 4.04 3.26 -12.15
C GLU A 167 2.51 3.43 -12.00
N PRO A 168 2.01 4.65 -11.69
CA PRO A 168 0.59 4.85 -11.49
C PRO A 168 -0.19 4.66 -12.79
N ASP A 169 -1.32 3.93 -12.73
CA ASP A 169 -2.28 3.90 -13.82
C ASP A 169 -2.96 5.27 -13.95
N PRO A 170 -2.80 5.98 -15.07
CA PRO A 170 -3.41 7.30 -15.27
C PRO A 170 -4.96 7.26 -15.26
N ALA A 171 -5.57 6.09 -15.45
CA ALA A 171 -7.02 5.93 -15.40
C ALA A 171 -7.53 5.70 -13.97
N PHE A 172 -6.67 5.46 -12.98
CA PHE A 172 -7.07 5.14 -11.61
C PHE A 172 -7.79 6.32 -10.94
N GLU A 173 -7.18 7.52 -10.94
CA GLU A 173 -7.75 8.70 -10.28
C GLU A 173 -9.12 9.10 -10.85
N PRO A 174 -9.33 9.22 -12.17
CA PRO A 174 -10.66 9.51 -12.74
C PRO A 174 -11.73 8.50 -12.33
N ARG A 175 -11.38 7.20 -12.29
CA ARG A 175 -12.32 6.14 -11.88
C ARG A 175 -12.64 6.20 -10.39
N ALA A 176 -11.66 6.45 -9.54
CA ALA A 176 -11.85 6.61 -8.10
C ALA A 176 -12.74 7.83 -7.80
N LEU A 177 -12.49 8.97 -8.46
CA LEU A 177 -13.31 10.17 -8.33
C LEU A 177 -14.77 9.94 -8.75
N ALA A 178 -15.00 9.17 -9.81
CA ALA A 178 -16.36 8.81 -10.24
C ALA A 178 -17.09 7.98 -9.17
N ILE A 179 -16.41 7.01 -8.55
CA ILE A 179 -16.98 6.19 -7.46
C ILE A 179 -17.28 7.06 -6.22
N ILE A 180 -16.36 7.97 -5.87
CA ILE A 180 -16.55 8.90 -4.74
C ILE A 180 -17.76 9.80 -5.01
N SER A 181 -17.86 10.39 -6.20
CA SER A 181 -19.00 11.26 -6.59
C SER A 181 -20.32 10.51 -6.47
N ALA A 182 -20.42 9.32 -7.07
CA ALA A 182 -21.61 8.50 -7.00
C ALA A 182 -21.96 8.08 -5.56
N GLY A 183 -20.95 7.83 -4.72
CA GLY A 183 -21.16 7.53 -3.30
C GLY A 183 -21.75 8.71 -2.53
N LEU A 184 -21.22 9.91 -2.74
CA LEU A 184 -21.74 11.16 -2.15
C LEU A 184 -23.19 11.41 -2.57
N GLU A 185 -23.51 11.22 -3.84
CA GLU A 185 -24.87 11.34 -4.38
C GLU A 185 -25.84 10.32 -3.75
N ARG A 186 -25.37 9.12 -3.41
CA ARG A 186 -26.13 8.11 -2.66
C ARG A 186 -26.24 8.42 -1.16
N GLY A 187 -25.64 9.51 -0.67
CA GLY A 187 -25.71 9.95 0.71
C GLY A 187 -24.62 9.38 1.61
N VAL A 188 -23.53 8.88 1.07
CA VAL A 188 -22.33 8.53 1.89
C VAL A 188 -21.79 9.81 2.52
N PRO A 189 -21.71 9.92 3.86
CA PRO A 189 -21.24 11.15 4.49
C PRO A 189 -19.77 11.41 4.22
N GLU A 190 -19.39 12.63 3.85
CA GLU A 190 -17.99 13.04 3.61
C GLU A 190 -17.05 12.67 4.77
N ARG A 191 -17.52 12.81 6.03
CA ARG A 191 -16.74 12.45 7.21
C ARG A 191 -16.29 10.98 7.21
N ARG A 192 -17.05 10.08 6.58
CA ARG A 192 -16.68 8.66 6.44
C ARG A 192 -15.61 8.49 5.39
N VAL A 193 -15.74 9.19 4.26
CA VAL A 193 -14.75 9.21 3.19
C VAL A 193 -13.40 9.72 3.72
N ARG A 194 -13.40 10.88 4.42
CA ARG A 194 -12.20 11.44 5.08
C ARG A 194 -11.59 10.47 6.09
N ARG A 195 -12.42 9.81 6.89
CA ARG A 195 -11.95 8.85 7.90
C ARG A 195 -11.27 7.64 7.25
N GLY A 196 -11.83 7.11 6.16
CA GLY A 196 -11.25 5.98 5.42
C GLY A 196 -9.83 6.28 4.96
N ALA A 197 -9.64 7.40 4.27
CA ALA A 197 -8.33 7.84 3.80
C ALA A 197 -7.34 8.11 4.96
N ARG A 198 -7.78 8.84 5.99
CA ARG A 198 -6.94 9.18 7.13
C ARG A 198 -6.43 7.95 7.89
N LEU A 199 -7.29 6.96 8.09
CA LEU A 199 -6.90 5.76 8.84
C LEU A 199 -5.96 4.89 8.02
N LEU A 200 -6.22 4.68 6.72
CA LEU A 200 -5.34 3.88 5.88
C LEU A 200 -3.93 4.48 5.81
N GLN A 201 -3.83 5.80 5.62
CA GLN A 201 -2.55 6.49 5.60
C GLN A 201 -1.82 6.42 6.96
N GLY A 202 -2.57 6.48 8.07
CA GLY A 202 -2.02 6.30 9.40
C GLY A 202 -1.50 4.88 9.65
N TYR A 203 -2.17 3.85 9.10
CA TYR A 203 -1.70 2.47 9.20
C TYR A 203 -0.50 2.19 8.29
N GLU A 204 -0.39 2.85 7.13
CA GLU A 204 0.83 2.80 6.32
C GLU A 204 2.02 3.37 7.10
N LEU A 205 1.84 4.52 7.75
CA LEU A 205 2.90 5.08 8.58
C LEU A 205 3.31 4.15 9.73
N LEU A 206 2.34 3.51 10.38
CA LEU A 206 2.61 2.53 11.44
C LEU A 206 3.37 1.30 10.89
N PHE A 207 3.08 0.86 9.66
CA PHE A 207 3.84 -0.18 8.98
C PHE A 207 5.32 0.19 8.86
N TRP A 208 5.62 1.38 8.32
CA TRP A 208 6.99 1.85 8.17
C TRP A 208 7.69 2.07 9.52
N ASP A 209 7.00 2.67 10.51
CA ASP A 209 7.53 2.85 11.88
C ASP A 209 7.88 1.47 12.50
N THR A 210 7.04 0.45 12.30
CA THR A 210 7.27 -0.91 12.80
C THR A 210 8.51 -1.56 12.18
N LEU A 211 8.69 -1.42 10.86
CA LEU A 211 9.89 -1.91 10.18
C LEU A 211 11.16 -1.18 10.61
N LEU A 212 11.07 0.12 10.87
CA LEU A 212 12.21 0.90 11.39
C LEU A 212 12.62 0.43 12.78
N ASP A 213 11.65 0.17 13.66
CA ASP A 213 11.90 -0.36 15.00
C ASP A 213 12.56 -1.74 14.95
N GLU A 214 12.19 -2.57 13.97
CA GLU A 214 12.80 -3.89 13.75
C GLU A 214 14.26 -3.79 13.29
N LEU A 215 14.60 -2.80 12.45
CA LEU A 215 16.01 -2.54 12.06
C LEU A 215 16.91 -2.16 13.23
N GLN A 216 16.37 -1.66 14.33
CA GLN A 216 17.12 -1.17 15.48
C GLN A 216 17.32 -2.22 16.57
N ARG A 217 16.78 -3.43 16.39
CA ARG A 217 16.93 -4.56 17.34
C ARG A 217 18.14 -5.39 17.04
#